data_1dd0f24df40878dadd6e197448170ef8
#
_entry.id   1dd0f24df40878dadd6e197448170ef8
#
_cell.length_a   1.000
_cell.length_b   1.000
_cell.length_c   1.000
_cell.angle_alpha   90.00
_cell.angle_beta   90.00
_cell.angle_gamma   90.00
#
_symmetry.space_group_name_H-M   'P 1'
#
loop_
_entity.id
_entity.type
_entity.pdbx_description
1 polymer ?
#
loop_
_entity_poly.entity_id
_entity_poly.type
_entity_poly.pdbx_seq_one_letter_code
_entity_poly.pdbx_strand_id
1 'polypeptide(L)'
;MNVGAFGNVSFGKYYAKLKIRQDISSNHDGLIISGRLGYKTSLTEKLRVNINIGTTFANEDYMDTYFGISNIQSSASGLSQFNAGSSIKDIEGGLNFIYPVYKNWTALTFTKYARLLNDAANSPLVKAIGSKNQLKLGLGIAYRF
;
A
#
# COMPACT_ATOMS: atom_id res chain seq x y z
N MET A 1 -16.41 -8.63 4.16
CA MET A 1 -16.31 -7.61 5.25
C MET A 1 -14.90 -7.66 5.83
N ASN A 2 -14.23 -6.53 6.01
CA ASN A 2 -12.87 -6.50 6.56
C ASN A 2 -12.89 -5.99 7.99
N VAL A 3 -12.21 -6.70 8.89
CA VAL A 3 -11.95 -6.29 10.28
C VAL A 3 -10.45 -6.02 10.43
N GLY A 4 -10.06 -5.06 11.23
CA GLY A 4 -8.65 -4.78 11.43
C GLY A 4 -8.37 -3.93 12.65
N ALA A 5 -7.11 -3.95 13.04
CA ALA A 5 -6.55 -3.13 14.09
C ALA A 5 -5.34 -2.35 13.56
N PHE A 6 -5.06 -1.22 14.18
CA PHE A 6 -3.85 -0.47 13.88
C PHE A 6 -3.25 0.13 15.15
N GLY A 7 -1.93 0.23 15.17
CA GLY A 7 -1.15 0.93 16.17
C GLY A 7 -0.28 2.00 15.53
N ASN A 8 -0.05 3.08 16.26
CA ASN A 8 0.82 4.16 15.82
C ASN A 8 1.59 4.70 17.03
N VAL A 9 2.89 4.82 16.90
CA VAL A 9 3.77 5.44 17.87
C VAL A 9 4.58 6.55 17.20
N SER A 10 4.77 7.66 17.91
CA SER A 10 5.56 8.80 17.41
C SER A 10 6.58 9.21 18.46
N PHE A 11 7.82 9.45 17.99
CA PHE A 11 8.91 9.95 18.80
C PHE A 11 9.60 11.12 18.07
N GLY A 12 9.36 12.31 18.55
CA GLY A 12 9.81 13.53 17.88
C GLY A 12 9.29 13.63 16.43
N LYS A 13 10.19 13.66 15.48
CA LYS A 13 9.87 13.71 14.05
C LYS A 13 9.61 12.35 13.41
N TYR A 14 9.90 11.26 14.10
CA TYR A 14 9.74 9.88 13.61
C TYR A 14 8.41 9.30 14.02
N TYR A 15 7.89 8.38 13.23
CA TYR A 15 6.73 7.55 13.59
C TYR A 15 6.85 6.15 13.02
N ALA A 16 6.21 5.21 13.71
CA ALA A 16 5.99 3.86 13.22
C ALA A 16 4.49 3.56 13.24
N LYS A 17 4.00 2.86 12.23
CA LYS A 17 2.62 2.39 12.13
C LYS A 17 2.61 0.91 11.83
N LEU A 18 1.75 0.17 12.52
CA LEU A 18 1.41 -1.21 12.22
C LEU A 18 -0.09 -1.29 11.93
N LYS A 19 -0.47 -2.00 10.90
CA LYS A 19 -1.86 -2.26 10.57
C LYS A 19 -2.06 -3.72 10.21
N ILE A 20 -3.05 -4.35 10.81
CA ILE A 20 -3.47 -5.72 10.54
C ILE A 20 -4.90 -5.66 10.01
N ARG A 21 -5.19 -6.37 8.95
CA ARG A 21 -6.53 -6.52 8.37
C ARG A 21 -6.77 -7.95 7.98
N GLN A 22 -7.95 -8.45 8.34
CA GLN A 22 -8.46 -9.77 7.97
C GLN A 22 -9.78 -9.60 7.23
N ASP A 23 -9.94 -10.27 6.11
CA ASP A 23 -11.26 -10.44 5.50
C ASP A 23 -12.02 -11.55 6.25
N ILE A 24 -13.23 -11.22 6.70
CA ILE A 24 -14.12 -12.14 7.43
C ILE A 24 -15.43 -12.38 6.67
N SER A 25 -15.47 -12.08 5.37
CA SER A 25 -16.68 -12.20 4.55
C SER A 25 -16.82 -13.54 3.81
N SER A 26 -16.02 -14.54 4.16
CA SER A 26 -15.95 -15.84 3.49
C SER A 26 -15.62 -15.78 1.98
N ASN A 27 -15.14 -14.62 1.52
CA ASN A 27 -14.73 -14.46 0.12
C ASN A 27 -13.32 -14.99 -0.13
N HIS A 28 -12.38 -14.72 0.78
CA HIS A 28 -11.00 -15.15 0.62
C HIS A 28 -10.20 -15.28 1.92
N ASP A 29 -10.76 -15.03 3.10
CA ASP A 29 -10.11 -15.13 4.42
C ASP A 29 -8.70 -14.50 4.50
N GLY A 30 -8.44 -13.55 3.62
CA GLY A 30 -7.10 -12.96 3.40
C GLY A 30 -6.67 -12.08 4.57
N LEU A 31 -5.45 -12.33 5.08
CA LEU A 31 -4.78 -11.55 6.11
C LEU A 31 -3.69 -10.66 5.51
N ILE A 32 -3.69 -9.38 5.89
CA ILE A 32 -2.66 -8.42 5.52
C ILE A 32 -2.08 -7.76 6.77
N ILE A 33 -0.76 -7.75 6.86
CA ILE A 33 -0.02 -7.03 7.90
C ILE A 33 0.88 -5.99 7.22
N SER A 34 0.69 -4.71 7.52
CA SER A 34 1.45 -3.61 6.94
C SER A 34 2.23 -2.86 8.01
N GLY A 35 3.54 -2.73 7.82
CA GLY A 35 4.43 -1.91 8.63
C GLY A 35 4.86 -0.67 7.87
N ARG A 36 4.96 0.48 8.55
CA ARG A 36 5.45 1.73 7.97
C ARG A 36 6.24 2.52 8.98
N LEU A 37 7.39 3.02 8.54
CA LEU A 37 8.20 3.98 9.25
C LEU A 37 8.17 5.31 8.52
N GLY A 38 8.18 6.41 9.24
CA GLY A 38 8.15 7.72 8.60
C GLY A 38 8.84 8.81 9.40
N TYR A 39 9.16 9.87 8.68
CA TYR A 39 9.81 11.06 9.19
C TYR A 39 9.07 12.29 8.73
N LYS A 40 8.72 13.17 9.67
CA LYS A 40 8.03 14.45 9.42
C LYS A 40 8.97 15.60 9.73
N THR A 41 9.10 16.54 8.81
CA THR A 41 9.91 17.73 9.02
C THR A 41 9.30 18.93 8.30
N SER A 42 9.79 20.11 8.61
CA SER A 42 9.49 21.34 7.85
C SER A 42 10.74 21.72 7.07
N LEU A 43 10.60 21.89 5.76
CA LEU A 43 11.66 22.41 4.90
C LEU A 43 11.73 23.95 4.97
N THR A 44 10.57 24.57 5.19
CA THR A 44 10.45 26.01 5.46
C THR A 44 9.44 26.20 6.59
N GLU A 45 9.22 27.45 7.04
CA GLU A 45 8.19 27.76 8.05
C GLU A 45 6.79 27.27 7.65
N LYS A 46 6.49 27.22 6.36
CA LYS A 46 5.18 26.82 5.82
C LYS A 46 5.15 25.43 5.20
N LEU A 47 6.26 24.98 4.58
CA LEU A 47 6.28 23.72 3.86
C LEU A 47 6.65 22.56 4.78
N ARG A 48 5.67 21.72 5.09
CA ARG A 48 5.87 20.46 5.82
C ARG A 48 5.97 19.28 4.87
N VAL A 49 6.88 18.37 5.19
CA VAL A 49 7.19 17.17 4.41
C VAL A 49 7.05 15.93 5.29
N ASN A 50 6.47 14.89 4.73
CA ASN A 50 6.41 13.57 5.33
C ASN A 50 7.01 12.56 4.34
N ILE A 51 8.11 11.94 4.74
CA ILE A 51 8.78 10.85 4.02
C ILE A 51 8.49 9.57 4.76
N ASN A 52 8.16 8.50 4.05
CA ASN A 52 7.91 7.22 4.68
C ASN A 52 8.32 6.04 3.79
N ILE A 53 8.62 4.94 4.44
CA ILE A 53 8.87 3.64 3.82
C ILE A 53 8.01 2.60 4.53
N GLY A 54 7.55 1.61 3.80
CA GLY A 54 6.72 0.56 4.36
C GLY A 54 6.82 -0.74 3.60
N THR A 55 6.23 -1.78 4.17
CA THR A 55 6.13 -3.10 3.57
C THR A 55 4.82 -3.75 3.97
N THR A 56 4.35 -4.68 3.16
CA THR A 56 3.13 -5.44 3.40
C THR A 56 3.40 -6.92 3.28
N PHE A 57 3.13 -7.67 4.35
CA PHE A 57 2.99 -9.12 4.31
C PHE A 57 1.53 -9.48 4.00
N ALA A 58 1.31 -10.52 3.22
CA ALA A 58 0.00 -11.11 2.94
C ALA A 58 0.06 -12.63 3.07
N ASN A 59 -1.00 -13.23 3.64
CA ASN A 59 -1.11 -14.69 3.71
C ASN A 59 -1.49 -15.28 2.34
N GLU A 60 -1.44 -16.61 2.23
CA GLU A 60 -1.73 -17.36 1.02
C GLU A 60 -3.12 -17.05 0.46
N ASP A 61 -4.14 -17.01 1.30
CA ASP A 61 -5.52 -16.75 0.88
C ASP A 61 -5.66 -15.39 0.18
N TYR A 62 -5.00 -14.36 0.73
CA TYR A 62 -4.94 -13.05 0.08
C TYR A 62 -4.12 -13.11 -1.21
N MET A 63 -2.95 -13.73 -1.16
CA MET A 63 -2.03 -13.79 -2.29
C MET A 63 -2.62 -14.57 -3.46
N ASP A 64 -3.22 -15.73 -3.20
CA ASP A 64 -3.83 -16.55 -4.25
C ASP A 64 -5.08 -15.89 -4.85
N THR A 65 -5.90 -15.23 -4.02
CA THR A 65 -7.06 -14.46 -4.51
C THR A 65 -6.69 -13.36 -5.50
N TYR A 66 -5.61 -12.62 -5.24
CA TYR A 66 -5.26 -11.43 -6.03
C TYR A 66 -4.17 -11.66 -7.08
N PHE A 67 -3.37 -12.71 -6.93
CA PHE A 67 -2.22 -13.00 -7.78
C PHE A 67 -2.19 -14.42 -8.31
N GLY A 68 -3.01 -15.32 -7.78
CA GLY A 68 -3.18 -16.70 -8.24
C GLY A 68 -3.92 -16.78 -9.58
N ILE A 69 -3.76 -17.90 -10.25
CA ILE A 69 -4.50 -18.27 -11.47
C ILE A 69 -4.88 -19.74 -11.36
N SER A 70 -6.16 -20.00 -11.14
CA SER A 70 -6.70 -21.35 -11.07
C SER A 70 -6.69 -22.04 -12.45
N ASN A 71 -6.91 -23.35 -12.47
CA ASN A 71 -6.98 -24.12 -13.72
C ASN A 71 -8.10 -23.60 -14.67
N ILE A 72 -9.25 -23.22 -14.12
CA ILE A 72 -10.37 -22.67 -14.89
C ILE A 72 -9.97 -21.30 -15.49
N GLN A 73 -9.36 -20.44 -14.69
CA GLN A 73 -8.90 -19.14 -15.14
C GLN A 73 -7.78 -19.25 -16.18
N SER A 74 -6.86 -20.20 -16.01
CA SER A 74 -5.80 -20.52 -16.96
C SER A 74 -6.38 -20.91 -18.30
N SER A 75 -7.34 -21.84 -18.32
CA SER A 75 -7.99 -22.31 -19.55
C SER A 75 -8.76 -21.19 -20.26
N ALA A 76 -9.37 -20.27 -19.51
CA ALA A 76 -10.14 -19.17 -20.06
C ALA A 76 -9.28 -17.99 -20.57
N SER A 77 -8.13 -17.73 -19.90
CA SER A 77 -7.28 -16.56 -20.19
C SER A 77 -6.05 -16.86 -21.03
N GLY A 78 -5.66 -18.13 -21.15
CA GLY A 78 -4.38 -18.53 -21.77
C GLY A 78 -3.13 -18.24 -20.93
N LEU A 79 -3.29 -17.72 -19.71
CA LEU A 79 -2.19 -17.51 -18.77
C LEU A 79 -1.86 -18.82 -18.04
N SER A 80 -0.61 -19.02 -17.69
CA SER A 80 -0.17 -20.21 -16.94
C SER A 80 -0.82 -20.25 -15.56
N GLN A 81 -1.22 -21.45 -15.11
CA GLN A 81 -1.67 -21.66 -13.73
C GLN A 81 -0.58 -21.20 -12.74
N PHE A 82 -1.00 -20.58 -11.66
CA PHE A 82 -0.10 -20.03 -10.65
C PHE A 82 -0.76 -20.00 -9.27
N ASN A 83 -0.10 -20.59 -8.29
CA ASN A 83 -0.50 -20.54 -6.89
C ASN A 83 0.43 -19.58 -6.15
N ALA A 84 -0.12 -18.57 -5.53
CA ALA A 84 0.64 -17.52 -4.85
C ALA A 84 0.64 -17.76 -3.33
N GLY A 85 1.78 -18.13 -2.76
CA GLY A 85 1.94 -18.40 -1.32
C GLY A 85 2.09 -17.14 -0.46
N SER A 86 2.00 -17.34 0.86
CA SER A 86 2.22 -16.28 1.85
C SER A 86 3.61 -15.65 1.69
N SER A 87 3.68 -14.33 1.59
CA SER A 87 4.96 -13.64 1.44
C SER A 87 4.88 -12.14 1.74
N ILE A 88 6.03 -11.48 1.76
CA ILE A 88 6.09 -10.02 1.65
C ILE A 88 5.65 -9.64 0.23
N LYS A 89 4.48 -9.04 0.17
CA LYS A 89 3.82 -8.67 -1.08
C LYS A 89 4.49 -7.49 -1.78
N ASP A 90 4.88 -6.47 -1.02
CA ASP A 90 5.47 -5.24 -1.57
C ASP A 90 6.40 -4.52 -0.59
N ILE A 91 7.21 -3.64 -1.16
CA ILE A 91 7.88 -2.55 -0.47
C ILE A 91 7.39 -1.23 -1.05
N GLU A 92 7.18 -0.23 -0.22
CA GLU A 92 6.65 1.07 -0.63
C GLU A 92 7.44 2.24 -0.06
N GLY A 93 7.49 3.34 -0.81
CA GLY A 93 7.99 4.63 -0.36
C GLY A 93 6.95 5.72 -0.62
N GLY A 94 6.86 6.68 0.27
CA GLY A 94 5.93 7.79 0.16
C GLY A 94 6.57 9.14 0.45
N LEU A 95 6.15 10.15 -0.30
CA LEU A 95 6.56 11.54 -0.13
C LEU A 95 5.32 12.42 -0.23
N ASN A 96 5.02 13.15 0.83
CA ASN A 96 3.84 14.00 0.89
C ASN A 96 4.24 15.40 1.33
N PHE A 97 3.66 16.41 0.69
CA PHE A 97 3.84 17.80 1.03
C PHE A 97 2.53 18.39 1.57
N ILE A 98 2.67 19.27 2.55
CA ILE A 98 1.58 20.02 3.17
C ILE A 98 1.99 21.48 3.17
N TYR A 99 1.24 22.32 2.48
CA TYR A 99 1.54 23.73 2.33
C TYR A 99 0.31 24.61 2.60
N PRO A 100 0.29 25.41 3.66
CA PRO A 100 -0.74 26.43 3.86
C PRO A 100 -0.65 27.49 2.75
N VAL A 101 -1.64 27.52 1.87
CA VAL A 101 -1.64 28.42 0.70
C VAL A 101 -2.10 29.82 1.10
N TYR A 102 -3.25 29.90 1.79
CA TYR A 102 -3.85 31.17 2.18
C TYR A 102 -4.82 30.99 3.34
N LYS A 103 -4.69 31.80 4.41
CA LYS A 103 -5.56 31.75 5.60
C LYS A 103 -5.82 30.31 6.06
N ASN A 104 -7.06 29.85 5.86
CA ASN A 104 -7.53 28.54 6.27
C ASN A 104 -7.37 27.43 5.20
N TRP A 105 -6.77 27.75 4.04
CA TRP A 105 -6.59 26.82 2.94
C TRP A 105 -5.22 26.15 2.98
N THR A 106 -5.21 24.84 2.83
CA THR A 106 -3.98 24.03 2.80
C THR A 106 -3.97 23.14 1.57
N ALA A 107 -2.92 23.22 0.77
CA ALA A 107 -2.66 22.27 -0.31
C ALA A 107 -1.93 21.04 0.23
N LEU A 108 -2.31 19.89 -0.29
CA LEU A 108 -1.76 18.59 0.07
C LEU A 108 -1.31 17.86 -1.19
N THR A 109 -0.17 17.20 -1.13
CA THR A 109 0.20 16.23 -2.15
C THR A 109 0.35 14.86 -1.52
N PHE A 110 0.08 13.84 -2.31
CA PHE A 110 0.28 12.45 -1.94
C PHE A 110 1.05 11.77 -3.07
N THR A 111 2.20 11.22 -2.75
CA THR A 111 3.00 10.42 -3.68
C THR A 111 3.34 9.10 -3.00
N LYS A 112 3.05 8.01 -3.69
CA LYS A 112 3.42 6.67 -3.25
C LYS A 112 3.94 5.87 -4.43
N TYR A 113 5.14 5.36 -4.28
CA TYR A 113 5.69 4.33 -5.14
C TYR A 113 5.69 3.00 -4.39
N ALA A 114 5.21 1.95 -5.02
CA ALA A 114 5.27 0.60 -4.49
C ALA A 114 5.82 -0.36 -5.55
N ARG A 115 6.61 -1.33 -5.10
CA ARG A 115 7.11 -2.42 -5.93
C ARG A 115 6.64 -3.73 -5.33
N LEU A 116 5.93 -4.51 -6.14
CA LEU A 116 5.56 -5.88 -5.80
C LEU A 116 6.80 -6.77 -5.73
N LEU A 117 6.78 -7.73 -4.81
CA LEU A 117 7.87 -8.66 -4.53
C LEU A 117 7.35 -10.10 -4.60
N ASN A 118 8.27 -11.05 -4.60
CA ASN A 118 7.98 -12.49 -4.49
C ASN A 118 6.87 -12.95 -5.47
N ASP A 119 5.92 -13.74 -5.01
CA ASP A 119 4.85 -14.29 -5.84
C ASP A 119 3.93 -13.22 -6.42
N ALA A 120 3.70 -12.10 -5.72
CA ALA A 120 2.97 -10.99 -6.28
C ALA A 120 3.64 -10.42 -7.55
N ALA A 121 4.97 -10.30 -7.55
CA ALA A 121 5.73 -9.83 -8.71
C ALA A 121 5.88 -10.92 -9.81
N ASN A 122 5.82 -12.19 -9.41
CA ASN A 122 5.99 -13.34 -10.30
C ASN A 122 4.70 -13.81 -10.96
N SER A 123 3.55 -13.37 -10.47
CA SER A 123 2.25 -13.71 -11.04
C SER A 123 2.21 -13.48 -12.56
N PRO A 124 1.74 -14.46 -13.34
CA PRO A 124 1.54 -14.28 -14.79
C PRO A 124 0.58 -13.13 -15.09
N LEU A 125 -0.40 -12.87 -14.24
CA LEU A 125 -1.33 -11.75 -14.36
C LEU A 125 -0.58 -10.41 -14.32
N VAL A 126 0.33 -10.24 -13.36
CA VAL A 126 1.14 -9.01 -13.22
C VAL A 126 2.13 -8.86 -14.35
N LYS A 127 2.69 -9.96 -14.84
CA LYS A 127 3.67 -9.94 -15.96
C LYS A 127 3.00 -9.65 -17.31
N ALA A 128 1.80 -10.17 -17.55
CA ALA A 128 1.13 -10.06 -18.84
C ALA A 128 0.36 -8.74 -19.02
N ILE A 129 -0.40 -8.32 -18.01
CA ILE A 129 -1.34 -7.19 -18.12
C ILE A 129 -1.17 -6.12 -17.04
N GLY A 130 -0.28 -6.35 -16.06
CA GLY A 130 -0.04 -5.43 -14.95
C GLY A 130 1.38 -4.86 -14.96
N SER A 131 1.77 -4.34 -13.80
CA SER A 131 3.14 -3.91 -13.52
C SER A 131 3.50 -4.20 -12.07
N LYS A 132 4.71 -4.71 -11.86
CA LYS A 132 5.27 -4.82 -10.51
C LYS A 132 5.61 -3.47 -9.89
N ASN A 133 5.72 -2.41 -10.69
CA ASN A 133 6.00 -1.05 -10.24
C ASN A 133 4.71 -0.24 -10.29
N GLN A 134 4.32 0.35 -9.17
CA GLN A 134 3.08 1.09 -9.02
C GLN A 134 3.36 2.49 -8.50
N LEU A 135 2.98 3.51 -9.24
CA LEU A 135 3.05 4.91 -8.83
C LEU A 135 1.63 5.44 -8.59
N LYS A 136 1.42 6.06 -7.43
CA LYS A 136 0.18 6.76 -7.11
C LYS A 136 0.51 8.21 -6.77
N LEU A 137 -0.20 9.12 -7.41
CA LEU A 137 -0.11 10.56 -7.17
C LEU A 137 -1.50 11.09 -6.82
N GLY A 138 -1.54 12.05 -5.93
CA GLY A 138 -2.77 12.75 -5.57
C GLY A 138 -2.48 14.18 -5.15
N LEU A 139 -3.44 15.06 -5.44
CA LEU A 139 -3.49 16.43 -5.01
C LEU A 139 -4.78 16.65 -4.23
N GLY A 140 -4.73 17.47 -3.20
CA GLY A 140 -5.88 17.81 -2.40
C GLY A 140 -5.79 19.24 -1.87
N ILE A 141 -6.95 19.79 -1.56
CA ILE A 141 -7.10 21.06 -0.89
C ILE A 141 -7.98 20.83 0.34
N ALA A 142 -7.51 21.31 1.49
CA ALA A 142 -8.27 21.28 2.74
C ALA A 142 -8.60 22.70 3.19
N TYR A 143 -9.81 22.91 3.68
CA TYR A 143 -10.24 24.14 4.33
C TYR A 143 -10.52 23.91 5.80
N ARG A 144 -10.02 24.78 6.64
CA ARG A 144 -10.27 24.74 8.10
C ARG A 144 -11.25 25.86 8.46
N PHE A 145 -12.39 25.49 8.99
CA PHE A 145 -13.41 26.39 9.54
C PHE A 145 -12.96 27.05 10.85
#